data_4e3e77dfa4e522612634f520a19d0d86
#
_entry.id   4e3e77dfa4e522612634f520a19d0d86
#
_cell.length_a   1.000
_cell.length_b   1.000
_cell.length_c   1.000
_cell.angle_alpha   90.00
_cell.angle_beta   90.00
_cell.angle_gamma   90.00
#
_symmetry.space_group_name_H-M   'P 1'
#
loop_
_entity.id
_entity.type
_entity.pdbx_description
1 polymer ?
#
loop_
_entity_poly.entity_id
_entity_poly.type
_entity_poly.pdbx_seq_one_letter_code
_entity_poly.pdbx_strand_id
1 'polypeptide(L)'
;MGEGGPSSVEGRAWPGVFDAPDTVERVWTDFVAALPDPGQRTALRQALAFARARHGAQFRRGSPTPYWVHLVRVAMELQGWGETSPALLQAALLHDTVEDTRTTIGEIRVGFGAEVADIVDWLTAPSGPDELPAYYERLRTSAPYEAQVLKIADRVDNLRSIQALVMRTGERYRHWAGTYLRRTVWQVLPLAAAAPSVARVALVTAMADLAPLVDDEGFTDP
;
A
#
# COMPACT_ATOMS: atom_id res chain seq x y z
N MET A 1 1.94 -16.95 -40.17
CA MET A 1 1.29 -17.49 -38.95
C MET A 1 2.23 -17.14 -37.80
N GLY A 2 1.98 -16.05 -37.13
CA GLY A 2 2.77 -15.55 -35.99
C GLY A 2 1.81 -15.28 -34.86
N GLU A 3 1.85 -16.15 -33.86
CA GLU A 3 1.08 -16.02 -32.63
C GLU A 3 1.67 -14.89 -31.79
N GLY A 4 0.96 -13.79 -31.68
CA GLY A 4 1.24 -12.74 -30.71
C GLY A 4 0.71 -13.16 -29.33
N GLY A 5 1.60 -13.71 -28.49
CA GLY A 5 1.32 -13.88 -27.07
C GLY A 5 1.13 -12.53 -26.39
N PRO A 6 0.39 -12.47 -25.25
CA PRO A 6 0.16 -11.22 -24.56
C PRO A 6 1.50 -10.67 -24.05
N SER A 7 1.81 -9.45 -24.48
CA SER A 7 2.97 -8.66 -24.07
C SER A 7 3.05 -8.60 -22.56
N SER A 8 4.12 -9.16 -21.99
CA SER A 8 4.53 -8.98 -20.61
C SER A 8 4.60 -7.50 -20.29
N VAL A 9 3.87 -7.07 -19.27
CA VAL A 9 3.93 -5.69 -18.75
C VAL A 9 5.20 -5.60 -17.90
N GLU A 10 6.36 -5.53 -18.59
CA GLU A 10 7.64 -5.30 -17.94
C GLU A 10 7.66 -3.89 -17.31
N GLY A 11 7.80 -3.87 -15.98
CA GLY A 11 8.49 -2.80 -15.24
C GLY A 11 8.06 -1.35 -15.50
N ARG A 12 6.79 -1.03 -15.72
CA ARG A 12 6.38 0.37 -15.78
C ARG A 12 6.31 0.94 -14.37
N ALA A 13 7.35 1.70 -14.00
CA ALA A 13 7.22 2.69 -12.95
C ALA A 13 5.97 3.55 -13.26
N TRP A 14 5.02 3.57 -12.34
CA TRP A 14 3.77 4.30 -12.49
C TRP A 14 4.07 5.81 -12.52
N PRO A 15 3.89 6.52 -13.64
CA PRO A 15 4.14 7.95 -13.70
C PRO A 15 3.08 8.70 -12.89
N GLY A 16 3.40 9.89 -12.38
CA GLY A 16 2.59 10.75 -11.50
C GLY A 16 1.18 11.17 -11.99
N VAL A 17 0.69 10.61 -13.10
CA VAL A 17 -0.68 10.72 -13.62
C VAL A 17 -1.68 9.91 -12.76
N PHE A 18 -1.19 9.05 -11.87
CA PHE A 18 -1.98 8.12 -11.05
C PHE A 18 -2.68 8.77 -9.84
N ASP A 19 -2.56 10.07 -9.65
CA ASP A 19 -3.26 10.78 -8.56
C ASP A 19 -4.67 11.25 -8.92
N ALA A 20 -5.05 11.21 -10.21
CA ALA A 20 -6.39 11.54 -10.64
C ALA A 20 -7.35 10.36 -10.33
N PRO A 21 -8.36 10.54 -9.46
CA PRO A 21 -9.26 9.47 -9.04
C PRO A 21 -9.91 8.74 -10.22
N ASP A 22 -10.32 9.46 -11.25
CA ASP A 22 -10.95 8.88 -12.45
C ASP A 22 -10.01 7.94 -13.22
N THR A 23 -8.71 8.28 -13.26
CA THR A 23 -7.71 7.42 -13.91
C THR A 23 -7.50 6.14 -13.12
N VAL A 24 -7.39 6.24 -11.79
CA VAL A 24 -7.24 5.09 -10.90
C VAL A 24 -8.48 4.20 -10.98
N GLU A 25 -9.68 4.78 -10.98
CA GLU A 25 -10.92 4.02 -11.09
C GLU A 25 -11.03 3.26 -12.41
N ARG A 26 -10.65 3.88 -13.52
CA ARG A 26 -10.64 3.24 -14.83
C ARG A 26 -9.66 2.08 -14.86
N VAL A 27 -8.40 2.29 -14.47
CA VAL A 27 -7.36 1.23 -14.47
C VAL A 27 -7.78 0.06 -13.57
N TRP A 28 -8.33 0.35 -12.39
CA TRP A 28 -8.85 -0.68 -11.49
C TRP A 28 -10.02 -1.47 -12.13
N THR A 29 -10.94 -0.77 -12.76
CA THR A 29 -12.10 -1.40 -13.41
C THR A 29 -11.65 -2.31 -14.54
N ASP A 30 -10.72 -1.85 -15.38
CA ASP A 30 -10.15 -2.63 -16.48
C ASP A 30 -9.40 -3.86 -15.96
N PHE A 31 -8.58 -3.69 -14.92
CA PHE A 31 -7.88 -4.79 -14.27
C PHE A 31 -8.84 -5.85 -13.75
N VAL A 32 -9.84 -5.44 -12.94
CA VAL A 32 -10.81 -6.39 -12.38
C VAL A 32 -11.63 -7.07 -13.48
N ALA A 33 -11.99 -6.36 -14.55
CA ALA A 33 -12.73 -6.94 -15.68
C ALA A 33 -11.92 -8.01 -16.43
N ALA A 34 -10.61 -7.84 -16.50
CA ALA A 34 -9.70 -8.77 -17.18
C ALA A 34 -9.41 -10.07 -16.38
N LEU A 35 -9.73 -10.13 -15.09
CA LEU A 35 -9.53 -11.33 -14.28
C LEU A 35 -10.41 -12.49 -14.80
N PRO A 36 -9.86 -13.70 -14.94
CA PRO A 36 -10.63 -14.83 -15.49
C PRO A 36 -11.74 -15.32 -14.57
N ASP A 37 -11.51 -15.28 -13.25
CA ASP A 37 -12.47 -15.79 -12.26
C ASP A 37 -13.56 -14.76 -11.92
N PRO A 38 -14.86 -15.04 -12.19
CA PRO A 38 -15.97 -14.18 -11.80
C PRO A 38 -16.11 -14.01 -10.28
N GLY A 39 -15.77 -15.03 -9.50
CA GLY A 39 -15.80 -14.99 -8.03
C GLY A 39 -14.79 -13.96 -7.50
N GLN A 40 -13.56 -14.00 -8.00
CA GLN A 40 -12.53 -13.04 -7.66
C GLN A 40 -12.92 -11.60 -8.06
N ARG A 41 -13.48 -11.41 -9.26
CA ARG A 41 -13.98 -10.09 -9.68
C ARG A 41 -15.02 -9.53 -8.72
N THR A 42 -15.96 -10.38 -8.27
CA THR A 42 -17.00 -9.99 -7.33
C THR A 42 -16.41 -9.63 -5.97
N ALA A 43 -15.52 -10.46 -5.44
CA ALA A 43 -14.88 -10.27 -4.15
C ALA A 43 -14.07 -8.96 -4.08
N LEU A 44 -13.28 -8.65 -5.12
CA LEU A 44 -12.51 -7.41 -5.19
C LEU A 44 -13.40 -6.17 -5.29
N ARG A 45 -14.49 -6.23 -6.06
CA ARG A 45 -15.47 -5.13 -6.11
C ARG A 45 -16.14 -4.90 -4.77
N GLN A 46 -16.51 -5.97 -4.06
CA GLN A 46 -17.10 -5.88 -2.72
C GLN A 46 -16.13 -5.28 -1.71
N ALA A 47 -14.86 -5.72 -1.72
CA ALA A 47 -13.83 -5.18 -0.84
C ALA A 47 -13.62 -3.67 -1.06
N LEU A 48 -13.50 -3.23 -2.31
CA LEU A 48 -13.36 -1.80 -2.62
C LEU A 48 -14.61 -1.01 -2.24
N ALA A 49 -15.81 -1.52 -2.52
CA ALA A 49 -17.07 -0.86 -2.16
C ALA A 49 -17.19 -0.70 -0.63
N PHE A 50 -16.83 -1.75 0.13
CA PHE A 50 -16.78 -1.70 1.60
C PHE A 50 -15.78 -0.65 2.09
N ALA A 51 -14.55 -0.67 1.61
CA ALA A 51 -13.53 0.28 2.01
C ALA A 51 -13.94 1.73 1.70
N ARG A 52 -14.48 2.00 0.51
CA ARG A 52 -15.03 3.32 0.14
C ARG A 52 -16.12 3.78 1.11
N ALA A 53 -17.03 2.90 1.50
CA ALA A 53 -18.10 3.22 2.44
C ALA A 53 -17.55 3.52 3.84
N ARG A 54 -16.52 2.79 4.29
CA ARG A 54 -15.92 2.98 5.63
C ARG A 54 -15.05 4.23 5.72
N HIS A 55 -14.20 4.49 4.72
CA HIS A 55 -13.39 5.71 4.67
C HIS A 55 -14.20 6.97 4.34
N GLY A 56 -15.35 6.82 3.66
CA GLY A 56 -16.26 7.94 3.39
C GLY A 56 -15.58 9.13 2.72
N ALA A 57 -15.58 10.28 3.40
CA ALA A 57 -15.01 11.53 2.91
C ALA A 57 -13.55 11.74 3.37
N GLN A 58 -12.82 10.69 3.74
CA GLN A 58 -11.40 10.82 4.07
C GLN A 58 -10.58 11.10 2.80
N PHE A 59 -9.56 11.94 2.98
CA PHE A 59 -8.61 12.32 1.94
C PHE A 59 -7.19 12.01 2.37
N ARG A 60 -6.29 11.84 1.40
CA ARG A 60 -4.85 11.73 1.64
C ARG A 60 -4.30 13.03 2.24
N ARG A 61 -3.34 12.91 3.16
CA ARG A 61 -2.73 14.06 3.86
C ARG A 61 -2.28 15.14 2.87
N GLY A 62 -2.77 16.37 3.07
CA GLY A 62 -2.40 17.53 2.26
C GLY A 62 -2.77 17.43 0.77
N SER A 63 -3.71 16.56 0.39
CA SER A 63 -4.16 16.31 -0.97
C SER A 63 -5.69 16.27 -1.06
N PRO A 64 -6.31 16.67 -2.18
CA PRO A 64 -7.72 16.44 -2.43
C PRO A 64 -8.01 14.99 -2.88
N THR A 65 -7.01 14.12 -2.94
CA THR A 65 -7.15 12.73 -3.40
C THR A 65 -7.93 11.91 -2.36
N PRO A 66 -9.06 11.29 -2.73
CA PRO A 66 -9.82 10.43 -1.84
C PRO A 66 -8.99 9.25 -1.34
N TYR A 67 -9.22 8.81 -0.09
CA TYR A 67 -8.41 7.79 0.56
C TYR A 67 -8.40 6.45 -0.20
N TRP A 68 -9.52 6.04 -0.77
CA TRP A 68 -9.64 4.79 -1.52
C TRP A 68 -8.66 4.65 -2.71
N VAL A 69 -8.17 5.78 -3.24
CA VAL A 69 -7.16 5.79 -4.31
C VAL A 69 -5.88 5.11 -3.86
N HIS A 70 -5.46 5.35 -2.61
CA HIS A 70 -4.33 4.67 -1.99
C HIS A 70 -4.52 3.15 -1.96
N LEU A 71 -5.67 2.68 -1.49
CA LEU A 71 -5.97 1.26 -1.37
C LEU A 71 -5.88 0.53 -2.72
N VAL A 72 -6.42 1.17 -3.76
CA VAL A 72 -6.32 0.63 -5.13
C VAL A 72 -4.87 0.62 -5.62
N ARG A 73 -4.10 1.69 -5.39
CA ARG A 73 -2.69 1.74 -5.82
C ARG A 73 -1.85 0.67 -5.13
N VAL A 74 -2.07 0.43 -3.83
CA VAL A 74 -1.41 -0.66 -3.09
C VAL A 74 -1.75 -2.02 -3.70
N ALA A 75 -3.02 -2.29 -4.02
CA ALA A 75 -3.42 -3.54 -4.67
C ALA A 75 -2.80 -3.69 -6.07
N MET A 76 -2.72 -2.60 -6.84
CA MET A 76 -2.10 -2.60 -8.17
C MET A 76 -0.56 -2.74 -8.10
N GLU A 77 0.09 -2.22 -7.06
CA GLU A 77 1.52 -2.42 -6.83
C GLU A 77 1.83 -3.90 -6.58
N LEU A 78 1.07 -4.56 -5.71
CA LEU A 78 1.19 -6.01 -5.47
C LEU A 78 1.00 -6.81 -6.76
N GLN A 79 -0.04 -6.49 -7.52
CA GLN A 79 -0.29 -7.13 -8.81
C GLN A 79 0.89 -6.94 -9.78
N GLY A 80 1.46 -5.74 -9.82
CA GLY A 80 2.66 -5.44 -10.64
C GLY A 80 3.91 -6.23 -10.20
N TRP A 81 3.96 -6.69 -8.97
CA TRP A 81 5.00 -7.58 -8.45
C TRP A 81 4.73 -9.06 -8.71
N GLY A 82 3.59 -9.40 -9.32
CA GLY A 82 3.17 -10.77 -9.58
C GLY A 82 2.36 -11.40 -8.45
N GLU A 83 2.00 -10.62 -7.42
CA GLU A 83 1.17 -11.07 -6.31
C GLU A 83 -0.31 -11.05 -6.73
N THR A 84 -0.87 -12.23 -6.97
CA THR A 84 -2.21 -12.39 -7.53
C THR A 84 -3.19 -13.11 -6.61
N SER A 85 -2.78 -13.43 -5.36
CA SER A 85 -3.66 -14.06 -4.38
C SER A 85 -4.93 -13.24 -4.17
N PRO A 86 -6.13 -13.83 -4.33
CA PRO A 86 -7.38 -13.11 -4.11
C PRO A 86 -7.52 -12.55 -2.70
N ALA A 87 -7.05 -13.28 -1.69
CA ALA A 87 -7.08 -12.85 -0.30
C ALA A 87 -6.14 -11.66 -0.05
N LEU A 88 -4.92 -11.71 -0.60
CA LEU A 88 -3.96 -10.61 -0.49
C LEU A 88 -4.46 -9.34 -1.15
N LEU A 89 -5.04 -9.42 -2.36
CA LEU A 89 -5.58 -8.24 -3.04
C LEU A 89 -6.81 -7.67 -2.33
N GLN A 90 -7.67 -8.51 -1.74
CA GLN A 90 -8.76 -8.03 -0.87
C GLN A 90 -8.21 -7.35 0.39
N ALA A 91 -7.21 -7.97 1.04
CA ALA A 91 -6.56 -7.38 2.20
C ALA A 91 -5.91 -6.03 1.87
N ALA A 92 -5.32 -5.87 0.68
CA ALA A 92 -4.78 -4.59 0.23
C ALA A 92 -5.84 -3.49 0.11
N LEU A 93 -7.06 -3.83 -0.31
CA LEU A 93 -8.16 -2.88 -0.36
C LEU A 93 -8.74 -2.54 1.03
N LEU A 94 -8.49 -3.38 2.02
CA LEU A 94 -9.11 -3.31 3.35
C LEU A 94 -8.13 -2.93 4.47
N HIS A 95 -6.81 -2.89 4.21
CA HIS A 95 -5.77 -2.89 5.23
C HIS A 95 -5.87 -1.75 6.24
N ASP A 96 -6.29 -0.56 5.81
CA ASP A 96 -6.42 0.62 6.66
C ASP A 96 -7.83 0.80 7.26
N THR A 97 -8.81 -0.05 6.87
CA THR A 97 -10.19 0.14 7.35
C THR A 97 -10.33 -0.03 8.86
N VAL A 98 -9.56 -0.93 9.46
CA VAL A 98 -9.58 -1.17 10.91
C VAL A 98 -8.80 -0.10 11.66
N GLU A 99 -7.66 0.34 11.13
CA GLU A 99 -6.82 1.36 11.75
C GLU A 99 -7.46 2.75 11.68
N ASP A 100 -8.02 3.13 10.53
CA ASP A 100 -8.45 4.49 10.22
C ASP A 100 -9.96 4.72 10.33
N THR A 101 -10.76 3.69 10.62
CA THR A 101 -12.22 3.80 10.73
C THR A 101 -12.77 3.09 11.97
N ARG A 102 -14.09 2.96 12.08
CA ARG A 102 -14.74 2.20 13.16
C ARG A 102 -14.90 0.71 12.80
N THR A 103 -14.28 0.24 11.73
CA THR A 103 -14.37 -1.16 11.31
C THR A 103 -13.60 -2.04 12.30
N THR A 104 -14.13 -3.21 12.59
CA THR A 104 -13.49 -4.21 13.44
C THR A 104 -12.98 -5.38 12.61
N ILE A 105 -11.95 -6.08 13.10
CA ILE A 105 -11.47 -7.33 12.50
C ILE A 105 -12.58 -8.37 12.39
N GLY A 106 -13.53 -8.38 13.36
CA GLY A 106 -14.71 -9.25 13.31
C GLY A 106 -15.59 -8.98 12.09
N GLU A 107 -15.82 -7.71 11.73
CA GLU A 107 -16.57 -7.34 10.52
C GLU A 107 -15.84 -7.79 9.24
N ILE A 108 -14.50 -7.61 9.18
CA ILE A 108 -13.69 -8.10 8.06
C ILE A 108 -13.80 -9.61 7.94
N ARG A 109 -13.68 -10.34 9.06
CA ARG A 109 -13.77 -11.82 9.09
C ARG A 109 -15.13 -12.34 8.59
N VAL A 110 -16.21 -11.69 8.99
CA VAL A 110 -17.57 -12.06 8.56
C VAL A 110 -17.79 -11.73 7.07
N GLY A 111 -17.30 -10.57 6.62
CA GLY A 111 -17.54 -10.11 5.25
C GLY A 111 -16.62 -10.71 4.18
N PHE A 112 -15.36 -11.03 4.55
CA PHE A 112 -14.30 -11.37 3.57
C PHE A 112 -13.53 -12.66 3.91
N GLY A 113 -13.86 -13.32 5.02
CA GLY A 113 -13.25 -14.57 5.45
C GLY A 113 -12.05 -14.41 6.38
N ALA A 114 -11.62 -15.56 6.92
CA ALA A 114 -10.57 -15.58 7.96
C ALA A 114 -9.21 -15.14 7.41
N GLU A 115 -8.83 -15.63 6.24
CA GLU A 115 -7.53 -15.35 5.62
C GLU A 115 -7.32 -13.83 5.37
N VAL A 116 -8.32 -13.15 4.82
CA VAL A 116 -8.29 -11.71 4.61
C VAL A 116 -8.21 -10.96 5.94
N ALA A 117 -9.03 -11.37 6.92
CA ALA A 117 -9.04 -10.73 8.24
C ALA A 117 -7.70 -10.90 8.97
N ASP A 118 -7.07 -12.07 8.87
CA ASP A 118 -5.78 -12.32 9.50
C ASP A 118 -4.67 -11.46 8.88
N ILE A 119 -4.66 -11.26 7.56
CA ILE A 119 -3.71 -10.36 6.89
C ILE A 119 -3.94 -8.91 7.34
N VAL A 120 -5.20 -8.44 7.39
CA VAL A 120 -5.54 -7.07 7.83
C VAL A 120 -5.16 -6.86 9.29
N ASP A 121 -5.38 -7.84 10.17
CA ASP A 121 -5.00 -7.76 11.58
C ASP A 121 -3.50 -7.57 11.78
N TRP A 122 -2.69 -8.26 10.98
CA TRP A 122 -1.23 -8.07 10.99
C TRP A 122 -0.81 -6.65 10.57
N LEU A 123 -1.56 -5.98 9.71
CA LEU A 123 -1.25 -4.62 9.24
C LEU A 123 -1.75 -3.54 10.18
N THR A 124 -2.75 -3.83 11.00
CA THR A 124 -3.33 -2.89 11.97
C THR A 124 -2.31 -2.57 13.06
N ALA A 125 -1.74 -1.37 13.00
CA ALA A 125 -0.74 -0.91 13.96
C ALA A 125 -1.40 -0.46 15.27
N PRO A 126 -0.73 -0.61 16.43
CA PRO A 126 -1.20 -0.08 17.68
C PRO A 126 -1.20 1.46 17.66
N SER A 127 -2.13 2.07 18.42
CA SER A 127 -2.26 3.53 18.50
C SER A 127 -1.15 4.18 19.34
N GLY A 128 -0.48 3.41 20.21
CA GLY A 128 0.58 3.89 21.09
C GLY A 128 1.93 3.95 20.37
N PRO A 129 2.64 5.10 20.37
CA PRO A 129 3.95 5.20 19.74
C PRO A 129 4.98 4.26 20.37
N ASP A 130 4.89 3.98 21.66
CA ASP A 130 5.80 3.09 22.40
C ASP A 130 5.63 1.61 22.02
N GLU A 131 4.50 1.24 21.43
CA GLU A 131 4.21 -0.12 20.97
C GLU A 131 4.71 -0.40 19.55
N LEU A 132 5.02 0.64 18.78
CA LEU A 132 5.44 0.51 17.38
C LEU A 132 6.72 -0.33 17.18
N PRO A 133 7.78 -0.21 18.00
CA PRO A 133 8.96 -1.05 17.83
C PRO A 133 8.65 -2.54 17.96
N ALA A 134 7.87 -2.93 18.98
CA ALA A 134 7.46 -4.31 19.19
C ALA A 134 6.55 -4.82 18.05
N TYR A 135 5.65 -3.95 17.54
CA TYR A 135 4.81 -4.27 16.39
C TYR A 135 5.64 -4.59 15.14
N TYR A 136 6.60 -3.73 14.76
CA TYR A 136 7.44 -3.96 13.59
C TYR A 136 8.38 -5.16 13.75
N GLU A 137 8.89 -5.41 14.95
CA GLU A 137 9.68 -6.61 15.22
C GLU A 137 8.83 -7.87 15.08
N ARG A 138 7.62 -7.88 15.60
CA ARG A 138 6.67 -8.99 15.44
C ARG A 138 6.30 -9.18 13.95
N LEU A 139 6.07 -8.09 13.22
CA LEU A 139 5.77 -8.14 11.78
C LEU A 139 6.93 -8.77 11.01
N ARG A 140 8.17 -8.44 11.36
CA ARG A 140 9.38 -8.96 10.71
C ARG A 140 9.62 -10.43 11.02
N THR A 141 9.40 -10.87 12.26
CA THR A 141 9.80 -12.21 12.75
C THR A 141 8.70 -13.26 12.66
N SER A 142 7.44 -12.86 12.69
CA SER A 142 6.32 -13.77 12.91
C SER A 142 5.17 -13.61 11.92
N ALA A 143 5.08 -12.49 11.18
CA ALA A 143 4.01 -12.29 10.24
C ALA A 143 4.13 -13.21 9.02
N PRO A 144 3.01 -13.65 8.44
CA PRO A 144 3.02 -14.37 7.17
C PRO A 144 3.56 -13.48 6.05
N TYR A 145 4.04 -14.14 4.99
CA TYR A 145 4.62 -13.47 3.81
C TYR A 145 3.68 -12.39 3.25
N GLU A 146 2.39 -12.71 3.14
CA GLU A 146 1.36 -11.83 2.60
C GLU A 146 1.26 -10.50 3.36
N ALA A 147 1.34 -10.53 4.68
CA ALA A 147 1.33 -9.34 5.50
C ALA A 147 2.61 -8.51 5.34
N GLN A 148 3.76 -9.16 5.23
CA GLN A 148 5.03 -8.47 5.04
C GLN A 148 5.10 -7.78 3.67
N VAL A 149 4.73 -8.47 2.60
CA VAL A 149 4.77 -7.89 1.23
C VAL A 149 3.73 -6.78 1.07
N LEU A 150 2.55 -6.93 1.67
CA LEU A 150 1.53 -5.87 1.68
C LEU A 150 2.02 -4.64 2.44
N LYS A 151 2.70 -4.80 3.59
CA LYS A 151 3.27 -3.66 4.33
C LYS A 151 4.34 -2.92 3.53
N ILE A 152 5.10 -3.63 2.69
CA ILE A 152 6.06 -3.00 1.77
C ILE A 152 5.30 -2.21 0.68
N ALA A 153 4.25 -2.77 0.09
CA ALA A 153 3.46 -2.10 -0.95
C ALA A 153 2.78 -0.82 -0.42
N ASP A 154 2.17 -0.89 0.77
CA ASP A 154 1.65 0.28 1.48
C ASP A 154 2.73 1.36 1.65
N ARG A 155 3.92 0.97 2.12
CA ARG A 155 5.02 1.92 2.33
C ARG A 155 5.52 2.56 1.04
N VAL A 156 5.60 1.81 -0.04
CA VAL A 156 6.00 2.32 -1.36
C VAL A 156 5.01 3.37 -1.86
N ASP A 157 3.70 3.09 -1.78
CA ASP A 157 2.68 4.07 -2.18
C ASP A 157 2.71 5.32 -1.30
N ASN A 158 2.89 5.15 0.01
CA ASN A 158 3.03 6.26 0.94
C ASN A 158 4.25 7.15 0.62
N LEU A 159 5.43 6.57 0.36
CA LEU A 159 6.64 7.34 0.01
C LEU A 159 6.45 8.13 -1.28
N ARG A 160 5.86 7.54 -2.32
CA ARG A 160 5.57 8.22 -3.59
C ARG A 160 4.56 9.36 -3.40
N SER A 161 3.53 9.13 -2.59
CA SER A 161 2.52 10.16 -2.26
C SER A 161 3.15 11.33 -1.48
N ILE A 162 4.08 11.03 -0.55
CA ILE A 162 4.82 12.04 0.22
C ILE A 162 5.76 12.83 -0.69
N GLN A 163 6.46 12.15 -1.60
CA GLN A 163 7.31 12.81 -2.61
C GLN A 163 6.51 13.81 -3.43
N ALA A 164 5.38 13.39 -4.00
CA ALA A 164 4.49 14.27 -4.77
C ALA A 164 3.95 15.44 -3.93
N LEU A 165 3.65 15.21 -2.64
CA LEU A 165 3.21 16.23 -1.71
C LEU A 165 4.31 17.28 -1.46
N VAL A 166 5.54 16.84 -1.16
CA VAL A 166 6.68 17.75 -0.92
C VAL A 166 7.00 18.55 -2.18
N MET A 167 7.04 17.91 -3.35
CA MET A 167 7.27 18.60 -4.62
C MET A 167 6.24 19.69 -4.90
N ARG A 168 4.96 19.47 -4.55
CA ARG A 168 3.88 20.44 -4.76
C ARG A 168 3.86 21.56 -3.73
N THR A 169 4.21 21.27 -2.46
CA THR A 169 4.01 22.19 -1.34
C THR A 169 5.30 22.85 -0.82
N GLY A 170 6.47 22.41 -1.34
CA GLY A 170 7.77 22.90 -0.88
C GLY A 170 8.07 22.50 0.58
N GLU A 171 8.56 23.44 1.38
CA GLU A 171 9.11 23.16 2.71
C GLU A 171 8.09 22.69 3.76
N ARG A 172 6.81 22.95 3.54
CA ARG A 172 5.75 22.71 4.54
C ARG A 172 5.76 21.30 5.13
N TYR A 173 6.12 20.29 4.33
CA TYR A 173 6.08 18.88 4.76
C TYR A 173 7.45 18.20 4.81
N ARG A 174 8.55 18.91 4.53
CA ARG A 174 9.90 18.32 4.46
C ARG A 174 10.32 17.62 5.75
N HIS A 175 10.17 18.27 6.89
CA HIS A 175 10.54 17.69 8.19
C HIS A 175 9.75 16.40 8.48
N TRP A 176 8.42 16.44 8.29
CA TRP A 176 7.59 15.25 8.46
C TRP A 176 7.97 14.15 7.48
N ALA A 177 8.23 14.46 6.23
CA ALA A 177 8.67 13.52 5.20
C ALA A 177 10.01 12.88 5.56
N GLY A 178 10.97 13.66 6.09
CA GLY A 178 12.25 13.14 6.59
C GLY A 178 12.07 12.16 7.74
N THR A 179 11.21 12.48 8.70
CA THR A 179 10.86 11.56 9.80
C THR A 179 10.20 10.26 9.26
N TYR A 180 9.33 10.36 8.27
CA TYR A 180 8.70 9.20 7.65
C TYR A 180 9.71 8.32 6.91
N LEU A 181 10.66 8.95 6.19
CA LEU A 181 11.74 8.24 5.50
C LEU A 181 12.65 7.50 6.50
N ARG A 182 13.09 8.17 7.59
CA ARG A 182 13.88 7.53 8.64
C ARG A 182 13.16 6.32 9.25
N ARG A 183 11.89 6.47 9.59
CA ARG A 183 11.07 5.34 10.08
C ARG A 183 11.00 4.20 9.06
N THR A 184 10.97 4.48 7.78
CA THR A 184 10.97 3.45 6.73
C THR A 184 12.24 2.61 6.78
N VAL A 185 13.41 3.22 6.99
CA VAL A 185 14.69 2.50 7.11
C VAL A 185 14.67 1.48 8.24
N TRP A 186 14.13 1.85 9.40
CA TRP A 186 14.14 0.99 10.58
C TRP A 186 12.96 0.01 10.64
N GLN A 187 11.81 0.41 10.16
CA GLN A 187 10.56 -0.34 10.34
C GLN A 187 10.24 -1.27 9.16
N VAL A 188 10.45 -0.82 7.92
CA VAL A 188 9.95 -1.54 6.74
C VAL A 188 11.06 -2.08 5.85
N LEU A 189 12.19 -1.39 5.72
CA LEU A 189 13.31 -1.89 4.91
C LEU A 189 13.79 -3.28 5.34
N PRO A 190 13.83 -3.65 6.64
CA PRO A 190 14.18 -5.00 7.06
C PRO A 190 13.23 -6.10 6.56
N LEU A 191 11.93 -5.79 6.33
CA LEU A 191 10.96 -6.73 5.76
C LEU A 191 11.33 -7.12 4.31
N ALA A 192 11.97 -6.21 3.59
CA ALA A 192 12.32 -6.41 2.19
C ALA A 192 13.38 -7.52 1.97
N ALA A 193 14.02 -8.01 3.04
CA ALA A 193 14.97 -9.12 2.96
C ALA A 193 14.31 -10.43 2.46
N ALA A 194 13.05 -10.68 2.86
CA ALA A 194 12.28 -11.86 2.47
C ALA A 194 11.33 -11.59 1.28
N ALA A 195 11.21 -10.35 0.84
CA ALA A 195 10.31 -9.94 -0.23
C ALA A 195 10.88 -10.23 -1.63
N PRO A 196 10.04 -10.30 -2.67
CA PRO A 196 10.49 -10.39 -4.05
C PRO A 196 11.46 -9.25 -4.40
N SER A 197 12.41 -9.52 -5.28
CA SER A 197 13.40 -8.50 -5.69
C SER A 197 12.76 -7.23 -6.25
N VAL A 198 11.65 -7.36 -6.98
CA VAL A 198 10.89 -6.22 -7.51
C VAL A 198 10.30 -5.34 -6.40
N ALA A 199 9.76 -5.92 -5.33
CA ALA A 199 9.24 -5.19 -4.17
C ALA A 199 10.37 -4.43 -3.43
N ARG A 200 11.51 -5.10 -3.24
CA ARG A 200 12.69 -4.47 -2.64
C ARG A 200 13.23 -3.32 -3.48
N VAL A 201 13.32 -3.49 -4.80
CA VAL A 201 13.74 -2.42 -5.72
C VAL A 201 12.75 -1.26 -5.66
N ALA A 202 11.44 -1.51 -5.67
CA ALA A 202 10.42 -0.49 -5.58
C ALA A 202 10.54 0.34 -4.29
N LEU A 203 10.74 -0.33 -3.13
CA LEU A 203 10.93 0.34 -1.85
C LEU A 203 12.18 1.21 -1.84
N VAL A 204 13.34 0.67 -2.25
CA VAL A 204 14.62 1.40 -2.26
C VAL A 204 14.56 2.59 -3.22
N THR A 205 13.94 2.42 -4.40
CA THR A 205 13.75 3.51 -5.38
C THR A 205 12.87 4.61 -4.78
N ALA A 206 11.72 4.28 -4.18
CA ALA A 206 10.83 5.28 -3.58
C ALA A 206 11.51 6.04 -2.42
N MET A 207 12.37 5.36 -1.65
CA MET A 207 13.19 6.02 -0.62
C MET A 207 14.24 6.95 -1.23
N ALA A 208 14.95 6.50 -2.28
CA ALA A 208 15.98 7.29 -2.96
C ALA A 208 15.40 8.53 -3.66
N ASP A 209 14.19 8.42 -4.21
CA ASP A 209 13.49 9.54 -4.85
C ASP A 209 13.02 10.60 -3.85
N LEU A 210 12.67 10.20 -2.61
CA LEU A 210 12.25 11.12 -1.57
C LEU A 210 13.44 11.77 -0.84
N ALA A 211 14.56 11.07 -0.68
CA ALA A 211 15.70 11.50 0.13
C ALA A 211 16.22 12.91 -0.21
N PRO A 212 16.41 13.32 -1.49
CA PRO A 212 16.91 14.66 -1.82
C PRO A 212 15.90 15.79 -1.55
N LEU A 213 14.64 15.45 -1.26
CA LEU A 213 13.55 16.43 -1.05
C LEU A 213 13.29 16.71 0.42
N VAL A 214 13.98 16.05 1.34
CA VAL A 214 13.78 16.18 2.80
C VAL A 214 15.01 16.76 3.46
N ASP A 215 14.81 17.32 4.65
CA ASP A 215 15.93 17.90 5.40
C ASP A 215 16.78 16.78 6.00
N ASP A 216 18.09 16.89 5.80
CA ASP A 216 19.10 16.01 6.37
C ASP A 216 19.42 16.45 7.82
N GLU A 217 18.41 16.48 8.67
CA GLU A 217 18.65 16.53 10.11
C GLU A 217 19.15 15.18 10.54
N GLY A 218 20.47 15.07 10.63
CA GLY A 218 21.29 13.89 10.81
C GLY A 218 20.59 12.64 11.36
N PHE A 219 20.94 11.47 10.83
CA PHE A 219 20.56 10.15 11.34
C PHE A 219 21.00 10.00 12.80
N THR A 220 20.38 10.73 13.71
CA THR A 220 20.46 10.44 15.14
C THR A 220 19.45 9.35 15.42
N ASP A 221 19.96 8.23 15.93
CA ASP A 221 19.23 7.08 16.42
C ASP A 221 18.02 7.52 17.27
N PRO A 222 16.83 6.90 17.11
CA PRO A 222 15.66 7.20 17.93
C PRO A 222 15.85 6.82 19.37
#